data_020b96e791b1c7f5e97fd66ae78f1263
#
_entry.id   020b96e791b1c7f5e97fd66ae78f1263
#
_cell.length_a   1.000
_cell.length_b   1.000
_cell.length_c   1.000
_cell.angle_alpha   90.00
_cell.angle_beta   90.00
_cell.angle_gamma   90.00
#
_symmetry.space_group_name_H-M   'P 1'
#
loop_
_entity.id
_entity.type
_entity.pdbx_description
1 polymer ?
#
loop_
_entity_poly.entity_id
_entity_poly.type
_entity_poly.pdbx_seq_one_letter_code
_entity_poly.pdbx_strand_id
1 'polypeptide(L)'
;MSKNPKVDAFLHKLFGTTPGEGMQPKEAIAYSVAGFGQNFICTIIGSYLTVFMTDALGFDLNTKIGVMSGVMAVAWLMLGTRIFDAFNDPIMGSIVDRTRTKWGKCRPYLKWMAIPIGIVTILCFLPWYPKTGGGFAALSVIYVIWSVVYTVADVPYWGLSSAMTNNTDSRGKMLTVARLACTLGAGIVTVFVPIITSAVTAEYKYNELAVQTPVIVYQINDVNDSSKNIYEFEIEDQKKYFNDIDGDGIGDIKEGNLTEAAKAAGFKYGRTVIYDDKGDPKYLNIKFKKNGDIKSVEVKEEYYKQNFRSASGLLRTECADANQKTLRYTYFIAAIVLVVLAMPMFFYGFKNTKERFGAAEDDNPPTLGHNIGLLFKNKPLLLLVLSGILGGARMVYTYTGGLYFCKYALQNESAYSLLTMLVVPGGLVASVLCPWLTNKFGKKWTFIGSHIIGAVAMIILFFMWDFSAGALRAGGIYVAAICLILIGIPQGISNIMTYAMIGDTVDYLEWKTGERGEGICFAMQTLMNKIGMAIGAFIGVLAYGMSNISPTDPVGNMDVAGLNKLWMMLVLSGVVSFIACIIPIFFYNLTEKRQREMVQEIAERKAAADMAADLDIPVTPEA
;
A
#
# COMPACT_ATOMS: atom_id res chain seq x y z
N MET A 1 -22.96 7.64 26.60
CA MET A 1 -23.93 8.64 26.15
C MET A 1 -23.40 10.01 26.53
N SER A 2 -23.40 10.93 25.59
CA SER A 2 -23.03 12.33 25.86
C SER A 2 -24.08 12.93 26.81
N LYS A 3 -23.62 13.67 27.84
CA LYS A 3 -24.51 14.40 28.73
C LYS A 3 -25.25 15.55 28.00
N ASN A 4 -24.96 15.76 26.71
CA ASN A 4 -25.53 16.82 25.90
C ASN A 4 -26.58 16.26 24.92
N PRO A 5 -27.86 16.53 25.06
CA PRO A 5 -28.92 15.99 24.22
C PRO A 5 -28.82 16.40 22.76
N LYS A 6 -28.18 17.53 22.43
CA LYS A 6 -27.95 17.97 21.04
C LYS A 6 -26.94 17.08 20.33
N VAL A 7 -25.89 16.64 21.04
CA VAL A 7 -24.87 15.73 20.48
C VAL A 7 -25.46 14.35 20.26
N ASP A 8 -26.30 13.88 21.18
CA ASP A 8 -26.96 12.58 21.08
C ASP A 8 -27.92 12.56 19.88
N ALA A 9 -28.75 13.61 19.72
CA ALA A 9 -29.64 13.77 18.57
C ALA A 9 -28.86 13.85 17.22
N PHE A 10 -27.74 14.56 17.19
CA PHE A 10 -26.88 14.62 16.02
C PHE A 10 -26.31 13.24 15.66
N LEU A 11 -25.83 12.48 16.63
CA LEU A 11 -25.29 11.13 16.41
C LEU A 11 -26.37 10.16 15.90
N HIS A 12 -27.60 10.23 16.46
CA HIS A 12 -28.70 9.42 15.94
C HIS A 12 -29.03 9.77 14.48
N LYS A 13 -29.02 11.05 14.11
CA LYS A 13 -29.22 11.50 12.72
C LYS A 13 -28.08 11.03 11.82
N LEU A 14 -26.82 11.13 12.27
CA LEU A 14 -25.63 10.71 11.52
C LEU A 14 -25.67 9.22 11.16
N PHE A 15 -26.04 8.36 12.11
CA PHE A 15 -26.11 6.92 11.92
C PHE A 15 -27.49 6.40 11.48
N GLY A 16 -28.49 7.27 11.35
CA GLY A 16 -29.86 6.88 11.00
C GLY A 16 -30.49 5.93 12.02
N THR A 17 -30.20 6.12 13.30
CA THR A 17 -30.65 5.25 14.39
C THR A 17 -31.78 5.90 15.20
N THR A 18 -32.66 5.07 15.76
CA THR A 18 -33.74 5.51 16.63
C THR A 18 -33.34 5.36 18.10
N PRO A 19 -33.59 6.36 18.96
CA PRO A 19 -33.30 6.24 20.38
C PRO A 19 -34.07 5.08 21.02
N GLY A 20 -33.33 4.18 21.69
CA GLY A 20 -33.95 3.05 22.40
C GLY A 20 -34.22 1.82 21.54
N GLU A 21 -34.20 1.92 20.22
CA GLU A 21 -34.48 0.83 19.30
C GLU A 21 -33.26 0.46 18.46
N GLY A 22 -33.04 -0.82 18.22
CA GLY A 22 -32.01 -1.34 17.30
C GLY A 22 -30.57 -0.96 17.71
N MET A 23 -29.74 -0.67 16.69
CA MET A 23 -28.35 -0.27 16.86
C MET A 23 -28.24 1.14 17.45
N GLN A 24 -27.38 1.32 18.43
CA GLN A 24 -27.12 2.62 19.03
C GLN A 24 -25.88 3.32 18.45
N PRO A 25 -25.81 4.66 18.42
CA PRO A 25 -24.67 5.41 17.90
C PRO A 25 -23.33 5.01 18.52
N LYS A 26 -23.31 4.68 19.80
CA LYS A 26 -22.11 4.20 20.50
C LYS A 26 -21.54 2.91 19.89
N GLU A 27 -22.42 2.04 19.44
CA GLU A 27 -22.02 0.77 18.81
C GLU A 27 -21.43 1.02 17.42
N ALA A 28 -22.01 1.93 16.63
CA ALA A 28 -21.51 2.35 15.35
C ALA A 28 -20.14 3.04 15.46
N ILE A 29 -19.94 3.87 16.47
CA ILE A 29 -18.63 4.48 16.79
C ILE A 29 -17.62 3.39 17.17
N ALA A 30 -18.01 2.45 18.04
CA ALA A 30 -17.11 1.37 18.47
C ALA A 30 -16.67 0.47 17.30
N TYR A 31 -17.58 0.19 16.38
CA TYR A 31 -17.30 -0.50 15.13
C TYR A 31 -16.30 0.29 14.27
N SER A 32 -16.52 1.59 14.12
CA SER A 32 -15.62 2.47 13.32
C SER A 32 -14.23 2.60 13.96
N VAL A 33 -14.13 2.66 15.29
CA VAL A 33 -12.85 2.69 16.02
C VAL A 33 -12.06 1.39 15.83
N ALA A 34 -12.75 0.24 15.85
CA ALA A 34 -12.08 -1.04 15.57
C ALA A 34 -11.50 -1.07 14.14
N GLY A 35 -12.24 -0.56 13.14
CA GLY A 35 -11.76 -0.44 11.76
C GLY A 35 -10.59 0.53 11.60
N PHE A 36 -10.59 1.63 12.34
CA PHE A 36 -9.47 2.56 12.37
C PHE A 36 -8.18 1.87 12.86
N GLY A 37 -8.25 1.11 13.98
CA GLY A 37 -7.11 0.34 14.50
C GLY A 37 -6.67 -0.79 13.56
N GLN A 38 -7.62 -1.46 12.92
CA GLN A 38 -7.33 -2.52 11.93
C GLN A 38 -6.49 -1.97 10.77
N ASN A 39 -6.77 -0.74 10.32
CA ASN A 39 -6.04 -0.13 9.22
C ASN A 39 -4.62 0.30 9.59
N PHE A 40 -4.28 0.49 10.84
CA PHE A 40 -2.89 0.64 11.27
C PHE A 40 -2.07 -0.61 10.91
N ILE A 41 -2.60 -1.78 11.26
CA ILE A 41 -1.95 -3.08 11.01
C ILE A 41 -1.93 -3.42 9.52
N CYS A 42 -3.06 -3.21 8.84
CA CYS A 42 -3.16 -3.50 7.41
C CYS A 42 -2.20 -2.63 6.58
N THR A 43 -2.11 -1.34 6.89
CA THR A 43 -1.32 -0.39 6.11
C THR A 43 0.18 -0.57 6.33
N ILE A 44 0.64 -0.80 7.57
CA ILE A 44 2.08 -1.02 7.79
C ILE A 44 2.57 -2.27 7.05
N ILE A 45 1.81 -3.35 7.04
CA ILE A 45 2.13 -4.55 6.27
C ILE A 45 1.98 -4.29 4.76
N GLY A 46 0.85 -3.76 4.33
CA GLY A 46 0.51 -3.60 2.91
C GLY A 46 1.43 -2.64 2.16
N SER A 47 1.90 -1.58 2.82
CA SER A 47 2.70 -0.52 2.19
C SER A 47 4.19 -0.63 2.51
N TYR A 48 4.56 -1.11 3.70
CA TYR A 48 5.95 -1.00 4.17
C TYR A 48 6.68 -2.32 4.36
N LEU A 49 6.00 -3.48 4.43
CA LEU A 49 6.68 -4.76 4.54
C LEU A 49 7.59 -5.03 3.33
N THR A 50 7.14 -4.68 2.14
CA THR A 50 7.94 -4.82 0.91
C THR A 50 9.22 -3.99 1.00
N VAL A 51 9.12 -2.72 1.39
CA VAL A 51 10.28 -1.82 1.55
C VAL A 51 11.18 -2.28 2.71
N PHE A 52 10.61 -2.80 3.78
CA PHE A 52 11.38 -3.42 4.85
C PHE A 52 12.20 -4.62 4.35
N MET A 53 11.61 -5.46 3.49
CA MET A 53 12.32 -6.62 2.92
C MET A 53 13.43 -6.19 1.95
N THR A 54 13.16 -5.24 1.05
CA THR A 54 14.13 -4.81 0.03
C THR A 54 15.20 -3.89 0.61
N ASP A 55 14.80 -2.83 1.30
CA ASP A 55 15.70 -1.74 1.70
C ASP A 55 16.31 -1.96 3.08
N ALA A 56 15.52 -2.42 4.06
CA ALA A 56 16.02 -2.60 5.41
C ALA A 56 16.73 -3.95 5.59
N LEU A 57 16.15 -5.05 5.09
CA LEU A 57 16.79 -6.38 5.17
C LEU A 57 17.78 -6.61 4.02
N GLY A 58 17.68 -5.84 2.93
CA GLY A 58 18.59 -5.91 1.80
C GLY A 58 18.32 -7.11 0.87
N PHE A 59 17.08 -7.58 0.75
CA PHE A 59 16.69 -8.51 -0.30
C PHE A 59 16.54 -7.77 -1.63
N ASP A 60 17.65 -7.23 -2.11
CA ASP A 60 17.80 -6.41 -3.30
C ASP A 60 18.12 -7.22 -4.57
N LEU A 61 18.53 -6.52 -5.63
CA LEU A 61 18.91 -7.16 -6.91
C LEU A 61 20.14 -8.05 -6.78
N ASN A 62 21.10 -7.65 -5.93
CA ASN A 62 22.38 -8.32 -5.76
C ASN A 62 22.27 -9.57 -4.87
N THR A 63 21.22 -9.64 -4.06
CA THR A 63 20.96 -10.79 -3.18
C THR A 63 20.30 -11.91 -3.98
N LYS A 64 20.92 -13.11 -4.02
CA LYS A 64 20.35 -14.29 -4.66
C LYS A 64 19.54 -15.12 -3.67
N ILE A 65 18.28 -15.41 -4.03
CA ILE A 65 17.39 -16.33 -3.31
C ILE A 65 17.05 -17.48 -4.28
N GLY A 66 17.75 -18.58 -4.15
CA GLY A 66 17.71 -19.66 -5.15
C GLY A 66 18.20 -19.17 -6.51
N VAL A 67 17.34 -19.26 -7.53
CA VAL A 67 17.64 -18.83 -8.92
C VAL A 67 17.20 -17.38 -9.22
N MET A 68 16.54 -16.71 -8.27
CA MET A 68 15.97 -15.36 -8.46
C MET A 68 16.74 -14.31 -7.65
N SER A 69 16.65 -13.05 -8.07
CA SER A 69 17.07 -11.92 -7.22
C SER A 69 16.13 -11.74 -6.04
N GLY A 70 16.62 -11.13 -4.97
CA GLY A 70 15.83 -10.86 -3.76
C GLY A 70 14.57 -10.05 -4.05
N VAL A 71 14.69 -9.02 -4.89
CA VAL A 71 13.54 -8.19 -5.31
C VAL A 71 12.47 -9.04 -6.00
N MET A 72 12.88 -9.94 -6.91
CA MET A 72 11.95 -10.80 -7.62
C MET A 72 11.27 -11.81 -6.69
N ALA A 73 12.03 -12.37 -5.73
CA ALA A 73 11.47 -13.25 -4.72
C ALA A 73 10.43 -12.54 -3.83
N VAL A 74 10.70 -11.30 -3.43
CA VAL A 74 9.73 -10.45 -2.69
C VAL A 74 8.48 -10.19 -3.53
N ALA A 75 8.62 -9.85 -4.83
CA ALA A 75 7.48 -9.62 -5.71
C ALA A 75 6.57 -10.86 -5.81
N TRP A 76 7.16 -12.04 -6.04
CA TRP A 76 6.41 -13.29 -6.11
C TRP A 76 5.78 -13.69 -4.77
N LEU A 77 6.44 -13.43 -3.64
CA LEU A 77 5.88 -13.65 -2.32
C LEU A 77 4.62 -12.79 -2.11
N MET A 78 4.69 -11.51 -2.43
CA MET A 78 3.57 -10.58 -2.30
C MET A 78 2.37 -11.01 -3.17
N LEU A 79 2.62 -11.35 -4.42
CA LEU A 79 1.57 -11.82 -5.34
C LEU A 79 0.99 -13.17 -4.90
N GLY A 80 1.85 -14.14 -4.59
CA GLY A 80 1.45 -15.49 -4.19
C GLY A 80 0.60 -15.49 -2.92
N THR A 81 0.97 -14.69 -1.92
CA THR A 81 0.20 -14.58 -0.68
C THR A 81 -1.20 -14.02 -0.94
N ARG A 82 -1.35 -13.06 -1.86
CA ARG A 82 -2.66 -12.51 -2.20
C ARG A 82 -3.55 -13.48 -2.99
N ILE A 83 -2.94 -14.30 -3.85
CA ILE A 83 -3.66 -15.40 -4.49
C ILE A 83 -4.13 -16.42 -3.44
N PHE A 84 -3.28 -16.73 -2.47
CA PHE A 84 -3.65 -17.58 -1.33
C PHE A 84 -4.83 -17.01 -0.53
N ASP A 85 -4.83 -15.70 -0.25
CA ASP A 85 -5.93 -15.01 0.44
C ASP A 85 -7.27 -15.18 -0.30
N ALA A 86 -7.24 -15.22 -1.63
CA ALA A 86 -8.43 -15.41 -2.45
C ALA A 86 -9.18 -16.72 -2.13
N PHE A 87 -8.45 -17.75 -1.72
CA PHE A 87 -9.04 -19.03 -1.28
C PHE A 87 -9.33 -19.03 0.22
N ASN A 88 -8.50 -18.36 1.01
CA ASN A 88 -8.61 -18.33 2.47
C ASN A 88 -9.85 -17.55 2.94
N ASP A 89 -10.21 -16.45 2.28
CA ASP A 89 -11.34 -15.61 2.68
C ASP A 89 -12.71 -16.33 2.63
N PRO A 90 -13.09 -17.06 1.56
CA PRO A 90 -14.32 -17.83 1.53
C PRO A 90 -14.37 -18.96 2.58
N ILE A 91 -13.23 -19.62 2.84
CA ILE A 91 -13.12 -20.64 3.89
C ILE A 91 -13.43 -20.01 5.24
N MET A 92 -12.81 -18.87 5.53
CA MET A 92 -13.05 -18.16 6.79
C MET A 92 -14.49 -17.67 6.92
N GLY A 93 -15.11 -17.19 5.85
CA GLY A 93 -16.52 -16.84 5.80
C GLY A 93 -17.41 -18.02 6.24
N SER A 94 -17.14 -19.20 5.68
CA SER A 94 -17.86 -20.44 6.06
C SER A 94 -17.65 -20.84 7.52
N ILE A 95 -16.45 -20.61 8.08
CA ILE A 95 -16.16 -20.87 9.50
C ILE A 95 -16.95 -19.90 10.38
N VAL A 96 -16.99 -18.61 10.03
CA VAL A 96 -17.74 -17.59 10.76
C VAL A 96 -19.24 -17.92 10.76
N ASP A 97 -19.79 -18.32 9.62
CA ASP A 97 -21.21 -18.64 9.51
C ASP A 97 -21.61 -19.87 10.35
N ARG A 98 -20.68 -20.79 10.62
CA ARG A 98 -20.88 -21.94 11.50
C ARG A 98 -20.57 -21.65 12.97
N THR A 99 -19.96 -20.51 13.27
CA THR A 99 -19.57 -20.16 14.64
C THR A 99 -20.80 -19.78 15.47
N ARG A 100 -20.96 -20.46 16.61
CA ARG A 100 -22.03 -20.21 17.59
C ARG A 100 -21.40 -19.99 18.96
N THR A 101 -21.44 -18.75 19.44
CA THR A 101 -20.95 -18.40 20.78
C THR A 101 -21.94 -17.51 21.51
N LYS A 102 -21.80 -17.42 22.85
CA LYS A 102 -22.58 -16.50 23.68
C LYS A 102 -22.43 -15.02 23.33
N TRP A 103 -21.44 -14.66 22.52
CA TRP A 103 -21.19 -13.29 22.05
C TRP A 103 -21.66 -13.05 20.63
N GLY A 104 -22.18 -14.06 19.94
CA GLY A 104 -22.53 -14.05 18.52
C GLY A 104 -21.53 -14.81 17.65
N LYS A 105 -21.62 -14.65 16.31
CA LYS A 105 -20.76 -15.33 15.34
C LYS A 105 -19.50 -14.54 14.95
N CYS A 106 -19.59 -13.21 14.90
CA CYS A 106 -18.51 -12.32 14.41
C CYS A 106 -17.70 -11.70 15.55
N ARG A 107 -18.35 -11.21 16.62
CA ARG A 107 -17.71 -10.51 17.75
C ARG A 107 -16.58 -11.28 18.43
N PRO A 108 -16.67 -12.61 18.67
CA PRO A 108 -15.59 -13.34 19.32
C PRO A 108 -14.24 -13.16 18.64
N TYR A 109 -14.23 -13.08 17.31
CA TYR A 109 -13.01 -12.95 16.53
C TYR A 109 -12.30 -11.60 16.77
N LEU A 110 -13.04 -10.49 17.00
CA LEU A 110 -12.42 -9.22 17.37
C LEU A 110 -11.62 -9.33 18.66
N LYS A 111 -12.07 -10.15 19.61
CA LYS A 111 -11.37 -10.40 20.87
C LYS A 111 -10.22 -11.39 20.71
N TRP A 112 -10.48 -12.54 20.08
CA TRP A 112 -9.52 -13.63 20.00
C TRP A 112 -8.33 -13.31 19.10
N MET A 113 -8.57 -12.56 18.01
CA MET A 113 -7.53 -12.24 17.03
C MET A 113 -6.76 -10.95 17.35
N ALA A 114 -7.24 -10.13 18.28
CA ALA A 114 -6.54 -8.90 18.64
C ALA A 114 -5.06 -9.16 19.00
N ILE A 115 -4.78 -10.06 19.93
CA ILE A 115 -3.41 -10.36 20.36
C ILE A 115 -2.61 -11.11 19.28
N PRO A 116 -3.11 -12.24 18.69
CA PRO A 116 -2.38 -12.95 17.65
C PRO A 116 -1.95 -12.08 16.46
N ILE A 117 -2.86 -11.22 15.95
CA ILE A 117 -2.53 -10.36 14.81
C ILE A 117 -1.44 -9.34 15.16
N GLY A 118 -1.46 -8.81 16.38
CA GLY A 118 -0.42 -7.91 16.86
C GLY A 118 0.95 -8.60 16.95
N ILE A 119 1.00 -9.79 17.54
CA ILE A 119 2.23 -10.56 17.67
C ILE A 119 2.82 -10.87 16.29
N VAL A 120 2.01 -11.39 15.37
CA VAL A 120 2.50 -11.78 14.04
C VAL A 120 2.90 -10.55 13.21
N THR A 121 2.21 -9.40 13.39
CA THR A 121 2.61 -8.14 12.75
C THR A 121 4.00 -7.71 13.21
N ILE A 122 4.29 -7.77 14.52
CA ILE A 122 5.62 -7.46 15.06
C ILE A 122 6.66 -8.46 14.53
N LEU A 123 6.32 -9.75 14.45
CA LEU A 123 7.21 -10.78 13.90
C LEU A 123 7.58 -10.53 12.44
N CYS A 124 6.69 -9.96 11.63
CA CYS A 124 7.00 -9.58 10.24
C CYS A 124 8.09 -8.51 10.13
N PHE A 125 8.27 -7.67 11.15
CA PHE A 125 9.25 -6.58 11.15
C PHE A 125 10.44 -6.84 12.08
N LEU A 126 10.74 -8.10 12.44
CA LEU A 126 11.91 -8.40 13.26
C LEU A 126 13.21 -7.96 12.56
N PRO A 127 14.09 -7.21 13.24
CA PRO A 127 15.31 -6.66 12.64
C PRO A 127 16.41 -7.70 12.42
N TRP A 128 16.25 -8.91 12.95
CA TRP A 128 17.31 -9.94 13.01
C TRP A 128 17.23 -10.98 11.90
N TYR A 129 16.32 -10.85 10.93
CA TYR A 129 16.32 -11.76 9.79
C TYR A 129 17.64 -11.67 9.01
N PRO A 130 18.37 -12.79 8.83
CA PRO A 130 19.61 -12.77 8.08
C PRO A 130 19.35 -12.55 6.57
N LYS A 131 20.29 -11.87 5.91
CA LYS A 131 20.27 -11.64 4.46
C LYS A 131 20.65 -12.93 3.70
N THR A 132 19.85 -13.99 3.89
CA THR A 132 20.06 -15.32 3.30
C THR A 132 18.74 -15.91 2.82
N GLY A 133 18.80 -16.95 1.97
CA GLY A 133 17.60 -17.68 1.55
C GLY A 133 16.79 -18.26 2.73
N GLY A 134 17.46 -18.71 3.81
CA GLY A 134 16.80 -19.17 5.03
C GLY A 134 16.07 -18.05 5.77
N GLY A 135 16.69 -16.86 5.85
CA GLY A 135 16.03 -15.68 6.46
C GLY A 135 14.81 -15.21 5.66
N PHE A 136 14.91 -15.22 4.34
CA PHE A 136 13.78 -14.95 3.46
C PHE A 136 12.65 -15.96 3.64
N ALA A 137 12.97 -17.26 3.68
CA ALA A 137 11.98 -18.31 3.89
C ALA A 137 11.27 -18.18 5.25
N ALA A 138 12.02 -17.91 6.32
CA ALA A 138 11.45 -17.70 7.65
C ALA A 138 10.46 -16.52 7.66
N LEU A 139 10.85 -15.36 7.10
CA LEU A 139 9.98 -14.20 6.99
C LEU A 139 8.75 -14.49 6.11
N SER A 140 8.93 -15.23 5.00
CA SER A 140 7.84 -15.63 4.12
C SER A 140 6.79 -16.47 4.85
N VAL A 141 7.23 -17.43 5.66
CA VAL A 141 6.32 -18.26 6.49
C VAL A 141 5.56 -17.38 7.48
N ILE A 142 6.24 -16.47 8.18
CA ILE A 142 5.59 -15.54 9.13
C ILE A 142 4.59 -14.64 8.41
N TYR A 143 4.90 -14.17 7.20
CA TYR A 143 3.98 -13.34 6.43
C TYR A 143 2.75 -14.12 5.95
N VAL A 144 2.89 -15.39 5.55
CA VAL A 144 1.74 -16.27 5.23
C VAL A 144 0.89 -16.51 6.48
N ILE A 145 1.50 -16.76 7.63
CA ILE A 145 0.77 -16.88 8.91
C ILE A 145 0.03 -15.57 9.22
N TRP A 146 0.68 -14.42 9.02
CA TRP A 146 0.04 -13.12 9.19
C TRP A 146 -1.20 -12.99 8.30
N SER A 147 -1.12 -13.39 7.04
CA SER A 147 -2.22 -13.35 6.07
C SER A 147 -3.42 -14.16 6.55
N VAL A 148 -3.19 -15.40 7.06
CA VAL A 148 -4.25 -16.23 7.65
C VAL A 148 -4.87 -15.56 8.87
N VAL A 149 -4.05 -15.13 9.83
CA VAL A 149 -4.53 -14.48 11.06
C VAL A 149 -5.28 -13.18 10.77
N TYR A 150 -4.82 -12.41 9.78
CA TYR A 150 -5.50 -11.19 9.34
C TYR A 150 -6.88 -11.50 8.76
N THR A 151 -7.01 -12.50 7.88
CA THR A 151 -8.31 -12.94 7.33
C THR A 151 -9.28 -13.37 8.42
N VAL A 152 -8.77 -14.09 9.45
CA VAL A 152 -9.58 -14.50 10.62
C VAL A 152 -10.11 -13.30 11.41
N ALA A 153 -9.45 -12.15 11.36
CA ALA A 153 -9.93 -10.91 11.97
C ALA A 153 -10.79 -10.06 11.02
N ASP A 154 -10.40 -9.95 9.75
CA ASP A 154 -10.99 -9.06 8.77
C ASP A 154 -12.40 -9.50 8.33
N VAL A 155 -12.56 -10.77 7.96
CA VAL A 155 -13.84 -11.30 7.47
C VAL A 155 -14.96 -11.12 8.51
N PRO A 156 -14.80 -11.55 9.80
CA PRO A 156 -15.82 -11.31 10.81
C PRO A 156 -16.06 -9.84 11.13
N TYR A 157 -15.02 -9.00 11.05
CA TYR A 157 -15.17 -7.55 11.27
C TYR A 157 -16.17 -6.94 10.29
N TRP A 158 -16.02 -7.21 8.98
CA TRP A 158 -16.95 -6.71 7.98
C TRP A 158 -18.33 -7.37 8.08
N GLY A 159 -18.38 -8.68 8.38
CA GLY A 159 -19.61 -9.44 8.61
C GLY A 159 -20.41 -8.95 9.81
N LEU A 160 -19.75 -8.40 10.83
CA LEU A 160 -20.43 -7.86 12.02
C LEU A 160 -21.43 -6.74 11.67
N SER A 161 -21.20 -6.00 10.61
CA SER A 161 -22.10 -4.91 10.18
C SER A 161 -23.52 -5.40 9.90
N SER A 162 -23.69 -6.55 9.28
CA SER A 162 -25.00 -7.15 9.00
C SER A 162 -25.63 -7.77 10.24
N ALA A 163 -24.80 -8.29 11.16
CA ALA A 163 -25.27 -8.87 12.41
C ALA A 163 -25.69 -7.80 13.47
N MET A 164 -25.27 -6.54 13.32
CA MET A 164 -25.63 -5.45 14.24
C MET A 164 -27.01 -4.85 13.94
N THR A 165 -27.38 -4.73 12.65
CA THR A 165 -28.64 -4.10 12.23
C THR A 165 -29.17 -4.64 10.90
N ASN A 166 -30.49 -4.87 10.82
CA ASN A 166 -31.20 -5.21 9.59
C ASN A 166 -31.64 -3.96 8.81
N ASN A 167 -31.60 -2.78 9.43
CA ASN A 167 -31.94 -1.53 8.74
C ASN A 167 -30.83 -1.16 7.77
N THR A 168 -31.13 -1.21 6.48
CA THR A 168 -30.18 -0.96 5.39
C THR A 168 -29.63 0.48 5.41
N ASP A 169 -30.44 1.50 5.76
CA ASP A 169 -29.99 2.88 5.85
C ASP A 169 -28.99 3.09 6.99
N SER A 170 -29.32 2.59 8.19
CA SER A 170 -28.43 2.67 9.36
C SER A 170 -27.14 1.90 9.13
N ARG A 171 -27.20 0.72 8.49
CA ARG A 171 -26.02 -0.09 8.10
C ARG A 171 -25.15 0.65 7.11
N GLY A 172 -25.75 1.25 6.08
CA GLY A 172 -25.04 2.04 5.06
C GLY A 172 -24.30 3.24 5.67
N LYS A 173 -24.97 4.01 6.55
CA LYS A 173 -24.36 5.15 7.25
C LYS A 173 -23.22 4.72 8.18
N MET A 174 -23.42 3.65 8.95
CA MET A 174 -22.38 3.08 9.82
C MET A 174 -21.15 2.64 9.00
N LEU A 175 -21.34 1.90 7.90
CA LEU A 175 -20.26 1.47 7.03
C LEU A 175 -19.52 2.65 6.39
N THR A 176 -20.22 3.72 6.02
CA THR A 176 -19.62 4.94 5.49
C THR A 176 -18.69 5.59 6.52
N VAL A 177 -19.16 5.76 7.76
CA VAL A 177 -18.33 6.32 8.84
C VAL A 177 -17.15 5.40 9.16
N ALA A 178 -17.36 4.09 9.21
CA ALA A 178 -16.30 3.12 9.43
C ALA A 178 -15.25 3.18 8.31
N ARG A 179 -15.65 3.28 7.04
CA ARG A 179 -14.71 3.42 5.90
C ARG A 179 -13.90 4.71 5.98
N LEU A 180 -14.53 5.83 6.38
CA LEU A 180 -13.80 7.08 6.62
C LEU A 180 -12.78 6.92 7.75
N ALA A 181 -13.15 6.28 8.85
CA ALA A 181 -12.24 5.98 9.96
C ALA A 181 -11.07 5.09 9.50
N CYS A 182 -11.34 4.03 8.72
CA CYS A 182 -10.33 3.18 8.11
C CYS A 182 -9.35 3.97 7.22
N THR A 183 -9.88 4.87 6.38
CA THR A 183 -9.07 5.71 5.49
C THR A 183 -8.19 6.67 6.29
N LEU A 184 -8.71 7.26 7.37
CA LEU A 184 -7.91 8.11 8.26
C LEU A 184 -6.81 7.31 8.96
N GLY A 185 -7.10 6.09 9.44
CA GLY A 185 -6.11 5.20 10.03
C GLY A 185 -4.98 4.86 9.06
N ALA A 186 -5.33 4.45 7.84
CA ALA A 186 -4.37 4.19 6.77
C ALA A 186 -3.54 5.45 6.44
N GLY A 187 -4.19 6.61 6.33
CA GLY A 187 -3.55 7.89 6.03
C GLY A 187 -2.49 8.28 7.06
N ILE A 188 -2.78 8.10 8.34
CA ILE A 188 -1.80 8.36 9.43
C ILE A 188 -0.53 7.52 9.20
N VAL A 189 -0.66 6.22 8.99
CA VAL A 189 0.50 5.34 8.78
C VAL A 189 1.26 5.73 7.51
N THR A 190 0.54 5.99 6.41
CA THR A 190 1.14 6.35 5.11
C THR A 190 1.90 7.67 5.16
N VAL A 191 1.44 8.64 5.96
CA VAL A 191 2.08 9.95 6.09
C VAL A 191 3.25 9.92 7.08
N PHE A 192 3.05 9.33 8.25
CA PHE A 192 4.05 9.45 9.32
C PHE A 192 5.23 8.50 9.16
N VAL A 193 5.04 7.28 8.65
CA VAL A 193 6.13 6.31 8.51
C VAL A 193 7.25 6.84 7.59
N PRO A 194 6.99 7.36 6.37
CA PRO A 194 8.05 7.91 5.52
C PRO A 194 8.75 9.14 6.10
N ILE A 195 8.01 9.98 6.82
CA ILE A 195 8.60 11.15 7.49
C ILE A 195 9.59 10.70 8.56
N ILE A 196 9.23 9.69 9.37
CA ILE A 196 10.08 9.16 10.42
C ILE A 196 11.30 8.46 9.83
N THR A 197 11.10 7.57 8.85
CA THR A 197 12.20 6.83 8.20
C THR A 197 13.18 7.77 7.52
N SER A 198 12.69 8.78 6.80
CA SER A 198 13.52 9.79 6.15
C SER A 198 14.34 10.62 7.17
N ALA A 199 13.70 11.08 8.23
CA ALA A 199 14.36 11.89 9.26
C ALA A 199 15.44 11.11 10.01
N VAL A 200 15.15 9.89 10.42
CA VAL A 200 16.06 9.07 11.22
C VAL A 200 17.24 8.59 10.39
N THR A 201 17.02 8.14 9.16
CA THR A 201 18.10 7.67 8.28
C THR A 201 19.02 8.80 7.85
N ALA A 202 18.49 9.98 7.53
CA ALA A 202 19.32 11.12 7.17
C ALA A 202 20.21 11.57 8.33
N GLU A 203 19.65 11.72 9.51
CA GLU A 203 20.40 12.16 10.69
C GLU A 203 21.44 11.13 11.13
N TYR A 204 21.08 9.85 11.17
CA TYR A 204 22.00 8.78 11.53
C TYR A 204 23.15 8.66 10.54
N LYS A 205 22.86 8.71 9.25
CA LYS A 205 23.84 8.65 8.17
C LYS A 205 24.97 9.66 8.35
N TYR A 206 24.63 10.91 8.65
CA TYR A 206 25.63 11.97 8.74
C TYR A 206 26.31 12.02 10.11
N ASN A 207 25.60 11.72 11.19
CA ASN A 207 26.17 11.71 12.52
C ASN A 207 27.19 10.59 12.71
N GLU A 208 26.93 9.39 12.23
CA GLU A 208 27.86 8.26 12.36
C GLU A 208 29.14 8.50 11.56
N LEU A 209 29.04 9.05 10.37
CA LEU A 209 30.18 9.42 9.54
C LEU A 209 31.02 10.54 10.15
N ALA A 210 30.38 11.51 10.78
CA ALA A 210 31.08 12.62 11.41
C ALA A 210 31.84 12.22 12.67
N VAL A 211 31.35 11.21 13.41
CA VAL A 211 32.00 10.68 14.62
C VAL A 211 33.20 9.80 14.26
N GLN A 212 33.11 9.00 13.19
CA GLN A 212 34.19 8.08 12.85
C GLN A 212 35.31 8.71 12.03
N THR A 213 34.99 9.67 11.14
CA THR A 213 35.99 10.32 10.30
C THR A 213 35.48 11.67 9.80
N PRO A 214 36.06 12.79 10.24
CA PRO A 214 35.52 14.14 9.99
C PRO A 214 35.47 14.45 8.53
N VAL A 215 35.76 14.02 7.56
CA VAL A 215 35.62 14.05 6.10
C VAL A 215 36.81 13.37 5.45
N ILE A 216 36.54 12.24 4.86
CA ILE A 216 37.57 11.57 4.10
C ILE A 216 37.38 11.95 2.65
N VAL A 217 38.32 12.66 2.12
CA VAL A 217 38.49 12.85 0.70
C VAL A 217 39.50 11.83 0.22
N TYR A 218 39.07 10.97 -0.69
CA TYR A 218 40.02 10.07 -1.36
C TYR A 218 40.81 10.87 -2.37
N GLN A 219 42.10 10.72 -2.31
CA GLN A 219 43.02 11.41 -3.20
C GLN A 219 44.01 10.43 -3.79
N ILE A 220 44.55 10.78 -4.95
CA ILE A 220 45.75 10.15 -5.48
C ILE A 220 46.87 11.16 -5.30
N ASN A 221 47.86 10.77 -4.55
CA ASN A 221 49.02 11.61 -4.28
C ASN A 221 50.10 11.32 -5.34
N ASP A 222 50.57 12.34 -6.03
CA ASP A 222 51.81 12.25 -6.76
C ASP A 222 52.97 12.34 -5.75
N VAL A 223 53.81 11.29 -5.74
CA VAL A 223 54.92 11.15 -4.79
C VAL A 223 56.03 12.17 -5.05
N ASN A 224 56.11 12.66 -6.27
CA ASN A 224 57.14 13.55 -6.74
C ASN A 224 56.74 15.02 -6.76
N ASP A 225 55.41 15.30 -6.82
CA ASP A 225 54.89 16.64 -6.96
C ASP A 225 53.49 16.75 -6.35
N SER A 226 53.44 17.30 -5.14
CA SER A 226 52.15 17.47 -4.42
C SER A 226 51.14 18.40 -5.12
N SER A 227 51.63 19.24 -6.06
CA SER A 227 50.72 20.10 -6.85
C SER A 227 49.85 19.30 -7.83
N LYS A 228 50.23 18.05 -8.10
CA LYS A 228 49.50 17.12 -8.98
C LYS A 228 48.60 16.16 -8.21
N ASN A 229 48.42 16.35 -6.93
CA ASN A 229 47.49 15.53 -6.19
C ASN A 229 46.06 15.68 -6.74
N ILE A 230 45.39 14.55 -6.96
CA ILE A 230 44.05 14.50 -7.49
C ILE A 230 43.10 14.22 -6.33
N TYR A 231 42.25 15.18 -6.04
CA TYR A 231 41.25 15.12 -4.96
C TYR A 231 39.85 14.81 -5.50
N GLU A 232 39.67 14.96 -6.79
CA GLU A 232 38.40 14.81 -7.48
C GLU A 232 38.57 13.91 -8.69
N PHE A 233 37.64 12.96 -8.86
CA PHE A 233 37.65 12.06 -10.00
C PHE A 233 36.35 12.24 -10.78
N GLU A 234 36.43 12.60 -12.04
CA GLU A 234 35.31 12.43 -12.96
C GLU A 234 35.12 10.94 -13.25
N ILE A 235 33.86 10.52 -13.43
CA ILE A 235 33.52 9.08 -13.63
C ILE A 235 34.32 8.50 -14.83
N GLU A 236 34.51 9.30 -15.88
CA GLU A 236 35.27 8.92 -17.06
C GLU A 236 36.76 8.72 -16.78
N ASP A 237 37.30 9.45 -15.81
CA ASP A 237 38.72 9.39 -15.44
C ASP A 237 39.03 8.31 -14.37
N GLN A 238 38.01 7.77 -13.69
CA GLN A 238 38.22 6.77 -12.64
C GLN A 238 38.95 5.52 -13.16
N LYS A 239 38.65 5.03 -14.36
CA LYS A 239 39.35 3.92 -15.02
C LYS A 239 40.81 4.19 -15.32
N LYS A 240 41.21 5.42 -15.41
CA LYS A 240 42.59 5.80 -15.64
C LYS A 240 43.44 5.49 -14.42
N TYR A 241 42.86 5.63 -13.23
CA TYR A 241 43.56 5.50 -11.95
C TYR A 241 43.25 4.23 -11.19
N PHE A 242 42.06 3.66 -11.33
CA PHE A 242 41.59 2.49 -10.62
C PHE A 242 41.13 1.39 -11.59
N ASN A 243 41.40 0.12 -11.23
CA ASN A 243 40.87 -1.00 -11.98
C ASN A 243 39.37 -1.14 -11.71
N ASP A 244 38.67 -1.58 -12.75
CA ASP A 244 37.27 -1.98 -12.69
C ASP A 244 37.22 -3.45 -12.24
N ILE A 245 36.79 -3.69 -10.98
CA ILE A 245 36.79 -5.04 -10.39
C ILE A 245 35.46 -5.75 -10.62
N ASP A 246 34.36 -5.01 -10.62
CA ASP A 246 33.02 -5.58 -10.75
C ASP A 246 32.47 -5.58 -12.18
N GLY A 247 33.17 -4.94 -13.12
CA GLY A 247 32.84 -4.94 -14.54
C GLY A 247 31.75 -3.97 -14.94
N ASP A 248 31.42 -3.00 -14.08
CA ASP A 248 30.38 -1.99 -14.31
C ASP A 248 30.80 -0.88 -15.26
N GLY A 249 32.06 -0.87 -15.64
CA GLY A 249 32.62 0.11 -16.53
C GLY A 249 33.23 1.32 -15.85
N ILE A 250 33.30 1.35 -14.52
CA ILE A 250 33.85 2.43 -13.69
C ILE A 250 35.04 1.87 -12.90
N GLY A 251 36.06 2.66 -12.63
CA GLY A 251 37.19 2.22 -11.82
C GLY A 251 36.83 2.24 -10.33
N ASP A 252 37.05 1.14 -9.63
CA ASP A 252 36.73 1.01 -8.20
C ASP A 252 37.72 1.75 -7.31
N ILE A 253 37.30 2.79 -6.64
CA ILE A 253 38.13 3.55 -5.68
C ILE A 253 38.31 2.73 -4.40
N LYS A 254 39.43 2.00 -4.35
CA LYS A 254 39.78 1.14 -3.23
C LYS A 254 41.29 1.17 -2.97
N GLU A 255 41.67 1.08 -1.72
CA GLU A 255 43.09 0.94 -1.36
C GLU A 255 43.68 -0.29 -2.01
N GLY A 256 44.84 -0.12 -2.65
CA GLY A 256 45.51 -1.18 -3.38
C GLY A 256 45.00 -1.43 -4.82
N ASN A 257 43.92 -0.79 -5.24
CA ASN A 257 43.31 -0.99 -6.56
C ASN A 257 43.76 0.00 -7.65
N LEU A 258 44.89 0.70 -7.44
CA LEU A 258 45.45 1.54 -8.50
C LEU A 258 45.86 0.73 -9.72
N THR A 259 45.61 1.26 -10.94
CA THR A 259 46.11 0.67 -12.18
C THR A 259 47.62 0.66 -12.19
N GLU A 260 48.22 -0.29 -12.93
CA GLU A 260 49.69 -0.36 -13.07
C GLU A 260 50.26 0.91 -13.71
N ALA A 261 49.50 1.55 -14.62
CA ALA A 261 49.88 2.82 -15.22
C ALA A 261 49.94 3.95 -14.16
N ALA A 262 48.95 4.01 -13.26
CA ALA A 262 48.94 5.00 -12.19
C ALA A 262 50.09 4.78 -11.19
N LYS A 263 50.40 3.52 -10.84
CA LYS A 263 51.53 3.16 -9.97
C LYS A 263 52.84 3.53 -10.61
N ALA A 264 53.03 3.22 -11.90
CA ALA A 264 54.25 3.55 -12.66
C ALA A 264 54.43 5.08 -12.81
N ALA A 265 53.35 5.82 -12.89
CA ALA A 265 53.38 7.29 -12.90
C ALA A 265 53.68 7.91 -11.52
N GLY A 266 53.83 7.10 -10.46
CA GLY A 266 54.19 7.56 -9.11
C GLY A 266 53.02 7.93 -8.24
N PHE A 267 51.79 7.62 -8.63
CA PHE A 267 50.62 7.88 -7.78
C PHE A 267 50.46 6.87 -6.63
N LYS A 268 50.05 7.37 -5.49
CA LYS A 268 49.69 6.55 -4.31
C LYS A 268 48.29 6.91 -3.86
N TYR A 269 47.53 5.91 -3.47
CA TYR A 269 46.23 6.10 -2.84
C TYR A 269 46.40 6.74 -1.44
N GLY A 270 45.66 7.79 -1.19
CA GLY A 270 45.69 8.50 0.07
C GLY A 270 44.29 8.87 0.55
N ARG A 271 44.19 9.08 1.84
CA ARG A 271 42.99 9.62 2.49
C ARG A 271 43.38 10.93 3.19
N THR A 272 42.69 12.02 2.87
CA THR A 272 42.93 13.29 3.53
C THR A 272 41.64 13.98 3.91
N VAL A 273 41.72 14.89 4.87
CA VAL A 273 40.65 15.77 5.26
C VAL A 273 40.95 17.14 4.68
N ILE A 274 40.01 17.71 3.93
CA ILE A 274 40.13 19.06 3.40
C ILE A 274 39.33 20.00 4.29
N TYR A 275 39.98 21.05 4.78
CA TYR A 275 39.39 22.10 5.60
C TYR A 275 39.23 23.37 4.76
N ASP A 276 38.23 24.19 5.10
CA ASP A 276 38.10 25.53 4.57
C ASP A 276 39.07 26.51 5.29
N ASP A 277 39.08 27.78 4.85
CA ASP A 277 39.93 28.82 5.41
C ASP A 277 39.62 29.14 6.88
N LYS A 278 38.54 28.62 7.44
CA LYS A 278 38.12 28.74 8.84
C LYS A 278 38.45 27.52 9.68
N GLY A 279 39.06 26.50 9.09
CA GLY A 279 39.34 25.22 9.74
C GLY A 279 38.13 24.27 9.81
N ASP A 280 37.02 24.58 9.12
CA ASP A 280 35.90 23.69 9.04
C ASP A 280 36.06 22.73 7.82
N PRO A 281 35.57 21.48 7.91
CA PRO A 281 35.60 20.57 6.78
C PRO A 281 34.87 21.19 5.58
N LYS A 282 35.58 21.39 4.48
CA LYS A 282 35.16 22.20 3.33
C LYS A 282 33.84 21.77 2.70
N TYR A 283 33.46 20.51 2.89
CA TYR A 283 32.32 19.89 2.21
C TYR A 283 31.13 19.60 3.11
N LEU A 284 31.23 19.88 4.41
CA LEU A 284 30.22 19.54 5.39
C LEU A 284 29.82 20.75 6.23
N ASN A 285 28.51 20.89 6.44
CA ASN A 285 27.96 21.82 7.41
C ASN A 285 27.61 21.05 8.68
N ILE A 286 28.53 21.08 9.66
CA ILE A 286 28.37 20.35 10.90
C ILE A 286 27.66 21.22 11.93
N LYS A 287 26.52 20.76 12.44
CA LYS A 287 25.80 21.41 13.55
C LYS A 287 26.09 20.67 14.83
N PHE A 288 26.47 21.38 15.88
CA PHE A 288 26.79 20.82 17.18
C PHE A 288 25.64 21.00 18.20
N LYS A 289 25.50 20.06 19.11
CA LYS A 289 24.70 20.20 20.34
C LYS A 289 25.40 21.13 21.33
N LYS A 290 24.65 21.63 22.32
CA LYS A 290 25.21 22.49 23.37
C LYS A 290 26.33 21.82 24.22
N ASN A 291 26.36 20.49 24.24
CA ASN A 291 27.38 19.69 24.94
C ASN A 291 28.62 19.38 24.08
N GLY A 292 28.71 19.92 22.88
CA GLY A 292 29.84 19.69 21.97
C GLY A 292 29.68 18.50 21.04
N ASP A 293 28.65 17.66 21.23
CA ASP A 293 28.36 16.54 20.32
C ASP A 293 27.82 17.04 18.97
N ILE A 294 28.07 16.28 17.93
CA ILE A 294 27.53 16.55 16.59
C ILE A 294 26.03 16.33 16.61
N LYS A 295 25.27 17.34 16.22
CA LYS A 295 23.82 17.28 16.09
C LYS A 295 23.41 16.78 14.72
N SER A 296 23.99 17.32 13.68
CA SER A 296 23.75 16.92 12.29
C SER A 296 24.90 17.34 11.40
N VAL A 297 25.07 16.62 10.32
CA VAL A 297 26.04 16.94 9.28
C VAL A 297 25.26 17.07 7.96
N GLU A 298 25.33 18.22 7.33
CA GLU A 298 24.70 18.47 6.03
C GLU A 298 25.79 18.57 4.97
N VAL A 299 25.67 17.79 3.91
CA VAL A 299 26.56 17.91 2.74
C VAL A 299 26.07 19.09 1.92
N LYS A 300 26.95 20.05 1.63
CA LYS A 300 26.60 21.18 0.75
C LYS A 300 26.26 20.66 -0.65
N GLU A 301 25.11 21.05 -1.17
CA GLU A 301 24.55 20.52 -2.42
C GLU A 301 25.48 20.70 -3.64
N GLU A 302 26.25 21.76 -3.69
CA GLU A 302 27.21 22.04 -4.76
C GLU A 302 28.33 21.00 -4.83
N TYR A 303 28.80 20.54 -3.67
CA TYR A 303 29.87 19.53 -3.59
C TYR A 303 29.35 18.10 -3.77
N TYR A 304 28.10 17.86 -3.38
CA TYR A 304 27.45 16.57 -3.60
C TYR A 304 27.32 16.25 -5.08
N LYS A 305 27.00 17.24 -5.91
CA LYS A 305 26.84 17.06 -7.35
C LYS A 305 28.17 16.85 -8.09
N GLN A 306 29.24 17.47 -7.65
CA GLN A 306 30.54 17.40 -8.34
C GLN A 306 31.49 16.33 -7.80
N ASN A 307 31.60 16.13 -6.51
CA ASN A 307 32.72 15.40 -5.92
C ASN A 307 32.32 14.08 -5.23
N PHE A 308 31.08 13.98 -4.75
CA PHE A 308 30.61 12.73 -4.13
C PHE A 308 30.24 11.63 -5.14
N ARG A 309 29.98 12.00 -6.38
CA ARG A 309 29.77 10.99 -7.44
C ARG A 309 31.02 10.14 -7.68
N SER A 310 32.18 10.72 -7.50
CA SER A 310 33.44 10.10 -7.88
C SER A 310 34.27 9.55 -6.70
N ALA A 311 34.16 10.12 -5.51
CA ALA A 311 35.16 9.85 -4.47
C ALA A 311 34.82 8.74 -3.48
N SER A 312 33.74 7.97 -3.61
CA SER A 312 33.37 7.25 -2.41
C SER A 312 32.48 6.01 -2.51
N GLY A 313 32.79 5.07 -3.34
CA GLY A 313 32.14 3.75 -3.29
C GLY A 313 32.14 3.18 -1.86
N LEU A 314 33.25 3.32 -1.13
CA LEU A 314 33.39 2.89 0.28
C LEU A 314 32.48 3.67 1.23
N LEU A 315 32.50 5.01 1.17
CA LEU A 315 31.69 5.86 2.06
C LEU A 315 30.20 5.65 1.83
N ARG A 316 29.83 5.34 0.62
CA ARG A 316 28.46 5.03 0.20
C ARG A 316 27.99 3.69 0.72
N THR A 317 28.84 2.67 0.64
CA THR A 317 28.55 1.33 1.17
C THR A 317 28.37 1.37 2.69
N GLU A 318 29.28 2.05 3.40
CA GLU A 318 29.17 2.23 4.84
C GLU A 318 27.89 2.98 5.26
N CYS A 319 27.50 4.01 4.50
CA CYS A 319 26.24 4.72 4.73
C CYS A 319 25.02 3.85 4.45
N ALA A 320 25.06 3.03 3.40
CA ALA A 320 23.97 2.14 3.06
C ALA A 320 23.76 1.07 4.13
N ASP A 321 24.83 0.49 4.65
CA ASP A 321 24.77 -0.50 5.73
C ASP A 321 24.25 0.10 7.04
N ALA A 322 24.71 1.30 7.40
CA ALA A 322 24.23 2.04 8.57
C ALA A 322 22.74 2.38 8.43
N ASN A 323 22.31 2.83 7.25
CA ASN A 323 20.90 3.11 6.95
C ASN A 323 20.04 1.85 7.01
N GLN A 324 20.51 0.72 6.46
CA GLN A 324 19.80 -0.54 6.55
C GLN A 324 19.56 -0.97 8.00
N LYS A 325 20.60 -0.90 8.84
CA LYS A 325 20.50 -1.22 10.26
C LYS A 325 19.47 -0.31 10.96
N THR A 326 19.56 0.99 10.73
CA THR A 326 18.62 1.97 11.29
C THR A 326 17.19 1.72 10.85
N LEU A 327 16.96 1.47 9.55
CA LEU A 327 15.64 1.17 9.00
C LEU A 327 15.03 -0.09 9.62
N ARG A 328 15.82 -1.15 9.84
CA ARG A 328 15.33 -2.39 10.50
C ARG A 328 14.70 -2.08 11.86
N TYR A 329 15.40 -1.33 12.70
CA TYR A 329 14.90 -0.97 14.03
C TYR A 329 13.76 0.05 13.97
N THR A 330 13.80 0.99 13.03
CA THR A 330 12.73 1.99 12.85
C THR A 330 11.40 1.33 12.47
N TYR A 331 11.40 0.43 11.49
CA TYR A 331 10.18 -0.31 11.13
C TYR A 331 9.71 -1.24 12.25
N PHE A 332 10.62 -1.89 12.97
CA PHE A 332 10.28 -2.73 14.11
C PHE A 332 9.60 -1.93 15.23
N ILE A 333 10.16 -0.78 15.60
CA ILE A 333 9.57 0.11 16.61
C ILE A 333 8.24 0.67 16.12
N ALA A 334 8.14 1.09 14.86
CA ALA A 334 6.89 1.57 14.28
C ALA A 334 5.80 0.48 14.32
N ALA A 335 6.13 -0.77 14.01
CA ALA A 335 5.20 -1.89 14.10
C ALA A 335 4.71 -2.10 15.55
N ILE A 336 5.60 -2.07 16.53
CA ILE A 336 5.23 -2.18 17.95
C ILE A 336 4.28 -1.04 18.35
N VAL A 337 4.62 0.21 18.03
CA VAL A 337 3.79 1.39 18.38
C VAL A 337 2.40 1.27 17.77
N LEU A 338 2.31 0.94 16.48
CA LEU A 338 1.03 0.81 15.79
C LEU A 338 0.19 -0.35 16.34
N VAL A 339 0.82 -1.47 16.68
CA VAL A 339 0.15 -2.61 17.33
C VAL A 339 -0.38 -2.22 18.71
N VAL A 340 0.44 -1.57 19.54
CA VAL A 340 0.03 -1.11 20.88
C VAL A 340 -1.14 -0.14 20.80
N LEU A 341 -1.20 0.72 19.80
CA LEU A 341 -2.32 1.63 19.56
C LEU A 341 -3.57 0.91 19.03
N ALA A 342 -3.41 -0.09 18.16
CA ALA A 342 -4.52 -0.82 17.53
C ALA A 342 -5.23 -1.78 18.49
N MET A 343 -4.49 -2.47 19.36
CA MET A 343 -5.06 -3.50 20.25
C MET A 343 -6.21 -3.00 21.14
N PRO A 344 -6.09 -1.86 21.86
CA PRO A 344 -7.22 -1.33 22.64
C PRO A 344 -8.45 -1.02 21.78
N MET A 345 -8.27 -0.63 20.51
CA MET A 345 -9.37 -0.32 19.61
C MET A 345 -10.17 -1.57 19.22
N PHE A 346 -9.51 -2.72 19.01
CA PHE A 346 -10.19 -4.00 18.81
C PHE A 346 -11.00 -4.41 20.03
N PHE A 347 -10.41 -4.31 21.24
CA PHE A 347 -11.13 -4.62 22.48
C PHE A 347 -12.29 -3.65 22.74
N TYR A 348 -12.13 -2.37 22.39
CA TYR A 348 -13.20 -1.39 22.48
C TYR A 348 -14.36 -1.75 21.53
N GLY A 349 -14.04 -2.15 20.30
CA GLY A 349 -15.02 -2.66 19.33
C GLY A 349 -15.76 -3.87 19.88
N PHE A 350 -15.03 -4.90 20.35
CA PHE A 350 -15.64 -6.08 20.96
C PHE A 350 -16.58 -5.74 22.14
N LYS A 351 -16.13 -4.89 23.06
CA LYS A 351 -16.88 -4.56 24.30
C LYS A 351 -18.16 -3.79 24.01
N ASN A 352 -18.14 -2.88 23.02
CA ASN A 352 -19.22 -1.91 22.82
C ASN A 352 -20.10 -2.19 21.59
N THR A 353 -19.85 -3.25 20.80
CA THR A 353 -20.77 -3.70 19.74
C THR A 353 -21.68 -4.83 20.25
N LYS A 354 -22.84 -5.01 19.62
CA LYS A 354 -23.77 -6.13 19.91
C LYS A 354 -24.26 -6.73 18.61
N GLU A 355 -24.23 -8.05 18.52
CA GLU A 355 -24.94 -8.79 17.48
C GLU A 355 -26.39 -9.01 17.91
N ARG A 356 -27.32 -8.62 17.05
CA ARG A 356 -28.76 -8.75 17.26
C ARG A 356 -29.39 -9.72 16.26
N PHE A 357 -28.80 -9.80 15.10
CA PHE A 357 -29.28 -10.60 14.00
C PHE A 357 -28.21 -11.67 13.72
N GLY A 358 -28.40 -12.83 14.32
CA GLY A 358 -27.69 -14.06 13.92
C GLY A 358 -28.30 -14.60 12.63
N ALA A 359 -27.62 -15.50 11.92
CA ALA A 359 -28.29 -16.31 10.92
C ALA A 359 -29.53 -16.96 11.57
N ALA A 360 -30.69 -16.85 10.93
CA ALA A 360 -31.81 -17.71 11.25
C ALA A 360 -31.30 -19.14 11.39
N GLU A 361 -31.92 -19.95 12.22
CA GLU A 361 -31.62 -21.37 12.36
C GLU A 361 -31.89 -22.10 11.03
N ASP A 362 -31.05 -21.80 10.02
CA ASP A 362 -30.97 -22.61 8.82
C ASP A 362 -30.17 -23.86 9.23
N ASP A 363 -30.84 -24.95 9.37
CA ASP A 363 -30.27 -26.26 9.75
C ASP A 363 -29.19 -26.73 8.75
N ASN A 364 -29.11 -26.17 7.55
CA ASN A 364 -28.13 -26.48 6.52
C ASN A 364 -27.59 -25.25 5.80
N PRO A 365 -26.50 -24.62 6.30
CA PRO A 365 -25.84 -23.55 5.54
C PRO A 365 -25.32 -24.09 4.21
N PRO A 366 -25.48 -23.32 3.10
CA PRO A 366 -25.08 -23.77 1.76
C PRO A 366 -23.59 -24.16 1.75
N THR A 367 -23.28 -25.24 1.04
CA THR A 367 -21.90 -25.71 0.92
C THR A 367 -21.05 -24.73 0.12
N LEU A 368 -19.73 -24.68 0.38
CA LEU A 368 -18.80 -23.83 -0.36
C LEU A 368 -18.87 -24.06 -1.87
N GLY A 369 -19.02 -25.34 -2.30
CA GLY A 369 -19.16 -25.69 -3.71
C GLY A 369 -20.44 -25.13 -4.34
N HIS A 370 -21.55 -25.13 -3.63
CA HIS A 370 -22.81 -24.53 -4.06
C HIS A 370 -22.66 -23.00 -4.24
N ASN A 371 -22.09 -22.33 -3.26
CA ASN A 371 -21.81 -20.89 -3.31
C ASN A 371 -20.90 -20.49 -4.48
N ILE A 372 -19.86 -21.27 -4.77
CA ILE A 372 -19.01 -21.07 -5.94
C ILE A 372 -19.80 -21.28 -7.23
N GLY A 373 -20.69 -22.28 -7.29
CA GLY A 373 -21.60 -22.50 -8.42
C GLY A 373 -22.51 -21.32 -8.69
N LEU A 374 -23.02 -20.66 -7.64
CA LEU A 374 -23.84 -19.45 -7.75
C LEU A 374 -23.05 -18.27 -8.33
N LEU A 375 -21.77 -18.13 -7.99
CA LEU A 375 -20.92 -17.07 -8.55
C LEU A 375 -20.83 -17.14 -10.08
N PHE A 376 -20.62 -18.35 -10.64
CA PHE A 376 -20.52 -18.51 -12.09
C PHE A 376 -21.85 -18.29 -12.81
N LYS A 377 -22.98 -18.38 -12.11
CA LYS A 377 -24.30 -18.00 -12.65
C LYS A 377 -24.51 -16.47 -12.67
N ASN A 378 -23.73 -15.72 -11.88
CA ASN A 378 -23.86 -14.26 -11.76
C ASN A 378 -22.92 -13.52 -12.71
N LYS A 379 -23.26 -13.47 -13.99
CA LYS A 379 -22.45 -12.81 -15.03
C LYS A 379 -22.13 -11.34 -14.74
N PRO A 380 -23.06 -10.47 -14.28
CA PRO A 380 -22.73 -9.09 -13.93
C PRO A 380 -21.67 -9.00 -12.82
N LEU A 381 -21.73 -9.86 -11.82
CA LEU A 381 -20.73 -9.90 -10.76
C LEU A 381 -19.33 -10.27 -11.29
N LEU A 382 -19.26 -11.27 -12.18
CA LEU A 382 -17.98 -11.67 -12.78
C LEU A 382 -17.34 -10.53 -13.59
N LEU A 383 -18.14 -9.72 -14.29
CA LEU A 383 -17.67 -8.54 -15.01
C LEU A 383 -17.14 -7.46 -14.05
N LEU A 384 -17.79 -7.26 -12.91
CA LEU A 384 -17.30 -6.34 -11.86
C LEU A 384 -16.00 -6.84 -11.25
N VAL A 385 -15.90 -8.15 -10.96
CA VAL A 385 -14.69 -8.78 -10.43
C VAL A 385 -13.54 -8.60 -11.40
N LEU A 386 -13.75 -8.89 -12.67
CA LEU A 386 -12.73 -8.71 -13.71
C LEU A 386 -12.30 -7.24 -13.83
N SER A 387 -13.25 -6.30 -13.82
CA SER A 387 -12.96 -4.86 -13.82
C SER A 387 -12.12 -4.45 -12.62
N GLY A 388 -12.47 -4.91 -11.42
CA GLY A 388 -11.72 -4.61 -10.20
C GLY A 388 -10.29 -5.14 -10.22
N ILE A 389 -10.07 -6.35 -10.72
CA ILE A 389 -8.75 -6.96 -10.88
C ILE A 389 -7.91 -6.18 -11.91
N LEU A 390 -8.45 -5.90 -13.08
CA LEU A 390 -7.77 -5.11 -14.13
C LEU A 390 -7.47 -3.68 -13.67
N GLY A 391 -8.29 -3.14 -12.78
CA GLY A 391 -8.08 -1.83 -12.13
C GLY A 391 -6.99 -1.81 -11.06
N GLY A 392 -6.36 -2.93 -10.73
CA GLY A 392 -5.42 -3.04 -9.62
C GLY A 392 -4.16 -2.20 -9.77
N ALA A 393 -3.60 -2.14 -10.98
CA ALA A 393 -2.35 -1.41 -11.23
C ALA A 393 -2.50 0.13 -11.13
N ARG A 394 -3.71 0.69 -11.15
CA ARG A 394 -3.94 2.12 -10.91
C ARG A 394 -3.46 2.58 -9.53
N MET A 395 -3.35 1.63 -8.59
CA MET A 395 -2.93 1.89 -7.20
C MET A 395 -1.41 1.85 -7.00
N VAL A 396 -0.62 1.59 -8.05
CA VAL A 396 0.84 1.44 -7.96
C VAL A 396 1.52 2.65 -7.30
N TYR A 397 1.01 3.87 -7.53
CA TYR A 397 1.55 5.10 -6.93
C TYR A 397 1.22 5.27 -5.45
N THR A 398 0.11 4.73 -4.99
CA THR A 398 -0.30 4.81 -3.58
C THR A 398 0.28 3.69 -2.72
N TYR A 399 0.99 2.77 -3.35
CA TYR A 399 1.71 1.67 -2.70
C TYR A 399 3.21 1.78 -2.93
N THR A 400 3.89 0.68 -2.85
CA THR A 400 5.35 0.54 -2.91
C THR A 400 6.00 1.26 -4.10
N GLY A 401 5.35 1.26 -5.28
CA GLY A 401 5.89 1.92 -6.48
C GLY A 401 6.07 3.42 -6.32
N GLY A 402 5.09 4.11 -5.75
CA GLY A 402 5.20 5.55 -5.48
C GLY A 402 6.27 5.89 -4.44
N LEU A 403 6.41 5.03 -3.41
CA LEU A 403 7.46 5.20 -2.42
C LEU A 403 8.86 5.05 -3.03
N TYR A 404 9.08 4.04 -3.87
CA TYR A 404 10.34 3.88 -4.58
C TYR A 404 10.62 5.05 -5.52
N PHE A 405 9.59 5.56 -6.22
CA PHE A 405 9.75 6.73 -7.06
C PHE A 405 10.17 7.96 -6.26
N CYS A 406 9.53 8.24 -5.14
CA CYS A 406 9.89 9.37 -4.28
C CYS A 406 11.30 9.22 -3.70
N LYS A 407 11.64 8.03 -3.24
CA LYS A 407 12.92 7.74 -2.61
C LYS A 407 14.08 7.84 -3.60
N TYR A 408 13.94 7.26 -4.79
CA TYR A 408 15.04 7.11 -5.74
C TYR A 408 15.03 8.14 -6.87
N ALA A 409 13.87 8.45 -7.46
CA ALA A 409 13.80 9.42 -8.55
C ALA A 409 13.72 10.88 -8.06
N LEU A 410 12.93 11.15 -7.01
CA LEU A 410 12.85 12.48 -6.41
C LEU A 410 13.88 12.70 -5.30
N GLN A 411 14.59 11.67 -4.88
CA GLN A 411 15.57 11.72 -3.79
C GLN A 411 14.99 12.26 -2.47
N ASN A 412 13.69 12.12 -2.29
CA ASN A 412 12.96 12.64 -1.15
C ASN A 412 11.84 11.68 -0.75
N GLU A 413 12.14 10.78 0.19
CA GLU A 413 11.18 9.79 0.68
C GLU A 413 9.95 10.45 1.33
N SER A 414 10.13 11.58 2.02
CA SER A 414 9.02 12.30 2.65
C SER A 414 8.04 12.90 1.64
N ALA A 415 8.46 13.12 0.39
CA ALA A 415 7.58 13.55 -0.70
C ALA A 415 6.47 12.52 -0.98
N TYR A 416 6.68 11.24 -0.69
CA TYR A 416 5.65 10.21 -0.82
C TYR A 416 4.40 10.52 0.03
N SER A 417 4.60 11.01 1.25
CA SER A 417 3.49 11.42 2.12
C SER A 417 2.68 12.55 1.51
N LEU A 418 3.34 13.52 0.91
CA LEU A 418 2.68 14.65 0.23
C LEU A 418 1.93 14.17 -1.02
N LEU A 419 2.56 13.34 -1.86
CA LEU A 419 1.96 12.84 -3.09
C LEU A 419 0.73 11.96 -2.82
N THR A 420 0.79 11.09 -1.82
CA THR A 420 -0.36 10.27 -1.43
C THR A 420 -1.48 11.11 -0.82
N MET A 421 -1.14 12.16 -0.06
CA MET A 421 -2.11 13.08 0.50
C MET A 421 -2.86 13.88 -0.58
N LEU A 422 -2.22 14.20 -1.71
CA LEU A 422 -2.84 14.91 -2.84
C LEU A 422 -3.95 14.10 -3.54
N VAL A 423 -3.94 12.78 -3.45
CA VAL A 423 -5.00 11.92 -4.01
C VAL A 423 -6.31 12.03 -3.20
N VAL A 424 -6.21 12.32 -1.90
CA VAL A 424 -7.34 12.30 -0.96
C VAL A 424 -8.42 13.35 -1.29
N PRO A 425 -8.12 14.64 -1.55
CA PRO A 425 -9.14 15.64 -1.85
C PRO A 425 -10.02 15.28 -3.05
N GLY A 426 -9.40 14.80 -4.14
CA GLY A 426 -10.14 14.36 -5.33
C GLY A 426 -11.10 13.21 -5.02
N GLY A 427 -10.64 12.24 -4.23
CA GLY A 427 -11.45 11.11 -3.79
C GLY A 427 -12.61 11.51 -2.88
N LEU A 428 -12.38 12.42 -1.94
CA LEU A 428 -13.42 12.92 -1.04
C LEU A 428 -14.51 13.69 -1.80
N VAL A 429 -14.13 14.65 -2.65
CA VAL A 429 -15.08 15.42 -3.47
C VAL A 429 -15.89 14.49 -4.36
N ALA A 430 -15.23 13.55 -5.03
CA ALA A 430 -15.90 12.59 -5.90
C ALA A 430 -16.86 11.66 -5.12
N SER A 431 -16.49 11.24 -3.91
CA SER A 431 -17.35 10.42 -3.06
C SER A 431 -18.63 11.16 -2.65
N VAL A 432 -18.52 12.45 -2.30
CA VAL A 432 -19.68 13.30 -1.95
C VAL A 432 -20.59 13.52 -3.16
N LEU A 433 -20.00 13.72 -4.34
CA LEU A 433 -20.76 13.94 -5.59
C LEU A 433 -21.29 12.65 -6.20
N CYS A 434 -20.82 11.49 -5.78
CA CYS A 434 -21.14 10.20 -6.37
C CYS A 434 -22.68 9.94 -6.46
N PRO A 435 -23.51 10.16 -5.42
CA PRO A 435 -24.94 9.94 -5.52
C PRO A 435 -25.60 10.85 -6.57
N TRP A 436 -25.20 12.12 -6.65
CA TRP A 436 -25.71 13.06 -7.63
C TRP A 436 -25.34 12.66 -9.07
N LEU A 437 -24.08 12.29 -9.28
CA LEU A 437 -23.59 11.80 -10.59
C LEU A 437 -24.34 10.53 -11.02
N THR A 438 -24.54 9.60 -10.09
CA THR A 438 -25.25 8.34 -10.34
C THR A 438 -26.72 8.59 -10.72
N ASN A 439 -27.38 9.49 -10.02
CA ASN A 439 -28.77 9.82 -10.34
C ASN A 439 -28.91 10.48 -11.71
N LYS A 440 -27.90 11.26 -12.15
CA LYS A 440 -27.93 11.98 -13.43
C LYS A 440 -27.49 11.12 -14.62
N PHE A 441 -26.42 10.33 -14.47
CA PHE A 441 -25.77 9.60 -15.57
C PHE A 441 -25.91 8.08 -15.46
N GLY A 442 -26.41 7.57 -14.34
CA GLY A 442 -26.42 6.14 -14.03
C GLY A 442 -25.07 5.62 -13.51
N LYS A 443 -25.11 4.46 -12.84
CA LYS A 443 -23.93 3.84 -12.20
C LYS A 443 -22.84 3.51 -13.21
N LYS A 444 -23.21 2.87 -14.33
CA LYS A 444 -22.28 2.46 -15.40
C LYS A 444 -21.48 3.63 -15.97
N TRP A 445 -22.16 4.71 -16.38
CA TRP A 445 -21.51 5.84 -17.02
C TRP A 445 -20.73 6.72 -16.05
N THR A 446 -21.17 6.80 -14.79
CA THR A 446 -20.41 7.47 -13.72
C THR A 446 -19.09 6.75 -13.46
N PHE A 447 -19.10 5.41 -13.41
CA PHE A 447 -17.88 4.62 -13.28
C PHE A 447 -16.94 4.84 -14.48
N ILE A 448 -17.42 4.66 -15.71
CA ILE A 448 -16.62 4.82 -16.93
C ILE A 448 -16.03 6.24 -17.01
N GLY A 449 -16.84 7.28 -16.84
CA GLY A 449 -16.41 8.67 -16.94
C GLY A 449 -15.32 9.02 -15.93
N SER A 450 -15.45 8.56 -14.69
CA SER A 450 -14.42 8.79 -13.66
C SER A 450 -13.08 8.13 -14.03
N HIS A 451 -13.11 6.91 -14.57
CA HIS A 451 -11.89 6.20 -14.97
C HIS A 451 -11.24 6.79 -16.24
N ILE A 452 -12.02 7.37 -17.13
CA ILE A 452 -11.47 8.15 -18.26
C ILE A 452 -10.72 9.37 -17.74
N ILE A 453 -11.27 10.10 -16.74
CA ILE A 453 -10.57 11.23 -16.11
C ILE A 453 -9.23 10.77 -15.52
N GLY A 454 -9.20 9.64 -14.82
CA GLY A 454 -7.98 9.06 -14.28
C GLY A 454 -6.96 8.68 -15.35
N ALA A 455 -7.42 8.07 -16.45
CA ALA A 455 -6.55 7.72 -17.58
C ALA A 455 -5.93 8.95 -18.25
N VAL A 456 -6.74 9.99 -18.49
CA VAL A 456 -6.26 11.26 -19.06
C VAL A 456 -5.25 11.95 -18.14
N ALA A 457 -5.52 11.98 -16.83
CA ALA A 457 -4.59 12.53 -15.86
C ALA A 457 -3.24 11.78 -15.84
N MET A 458 -3.26 10.44 -15.93
CA MET A 458 -2.05 9.64 -16.05
C MET A 458 -1.29 9.87 -17.36
N ILE A 459 -1.99 10.03 -18.47
CA ILE A 459 -1.36 10.36 -19.76
C ILE A 459 -0.70 11.74 -19.70
N ILE A 460 -1.35 12.75 -19.12
CA ILE A 460 -0.75 14.07 -18.92
C ILE A 460 0.49 13.94 -18.03
N LEU A 461 0.40 13.18 -16.95
CA LEU A 461 1.52 12.93 -16.04
C LEU A 461 2.70 12.27 -16.76
N PHE A 462 2.45 11.35 -17.69
CA PHE A 462 3.50 10.70 -18.49
C PHE A 462 4.34 11.70 -19.27
N PHE A 463 3.74 12.71 -19.88
CA PHE A 463 4.43 13.73 -20.67
C PHE A 463 5.15 14.79 -19.82
N MET A 464 4.96 14.80 -18.51
CA MET A 464 5.69 15.69 -17.59
C MET A 464 7.11 15.19 -17.29
N TRP A 465 7.49 14.04 -17.76
CA TRP A 465 8.83 13.48 -17.62
C TRP A 465 9.73 13.88 -18.78
N ASP A 466 10.95 14.29 -18.47
CA ASP A 466 11.99 14.51 -19.46
C ASP A 466 12.86 13.25 -19.55
N PHE A 467 12.68 12.50 -20.62
CA PHE A 467 13.40 11.24 -20.85
C PHE A 467 14.89 11.45 -21.13
N SER A 468 15.32 12.67 -21.52
CA SER A 468 16.72 13.00 -21.74
C SER A 468 17.45 13.29 -20.43
N ALA A 469 16.75 13.89 -19.46
CA ALA A 469 17.29 14.26 -18.17
C ALA A 469 17.00 13.20 -17.06
N GLY A 470 16.05 12.28 -17.28
CA GLY A 470 15.59 11.35 -16.25
C GLY A 470 14.95 12.06 -15.05
N ALA A 471 14.23 13.15 -15.29
CA ALA A 471 13.66 14.01 -14.25
C ALA A 471 12.32 14.63 -14.69
N LEU A 472 11.58 15.18 -13.73
CA LEU A 472 10.39 15.97 -14.05
C LEU A 472 10.81 17.27 -14.75
N ARG A 473 10.07 17.64 -15.79
CA ARG A 473 10.23 18.94 -16.50
C ARG A 473 10.02 20.10 -15.53
N ALA A 474 10.58 21.27 -15.86
CA ALA A 474 10.38 22.49 -15.09
C ALA A 474 8.88 22.77 -14.89
N GLY A 475 8.45 22.98 -13.65
CA GLY A 475 7.04 23.13 -13.28
C GLY A 475 6.21 21.84 -13.31
N GLY A 476 6.78 20.70 -13.71
CA GLY A 476 6.09 19.40 -13.77
C GLY A 476 5.53 18.92 -12.44
N ILE A 477 6.13 19.34 -11.32
CA ILE A 477 5.65 19.01 -9.97
C ILE A 477 4.25 19.56 -9.70
N TYR A 478 3.92 20.77 -10.18
CA TYR A 478 2.59 21.37 -10.01
C TYR A 478 1.54 20.66 -10.85
N VAL A 479 1.91 20.29 -12.08
CA VAL A 479 1.02 19.51 -12.96
C VAL A 479 0.81 18.11 -12.37
N ALA A 480 1.86 17.48 -11.85
CA ALA A 480 1.77 16.19 -11.17
C ALA A 480 0.83 16.26 -9.95
N ALA A 481 0.88 17.33 -9.16
CA ALA A 481 -0.02 17.53 -8.03
C ALA A 481 -1.49 17.60 -8.49
N ILE A 482 -1.80 18.35 -9.55
CA ILE A 482 -3.16 18.42 -10.12
C ILE A 482 -3.59 17.04 -10.65
N CYS A 483 -2.71 16.34 -11.38
CA CYS A 483 -2.99 15.00 -11.89
C CYS A 483 -3.29 14.00 -10.76
N LEU A 484 -2.57 14.07 -9.64
CA LEU A 484 -2.83 13.20 -8.48
C LEU A 484 -4.19 13.47 -7.85
N ILE A 485 -4.61 14.74 -7.74
CA ILE A 485 -5.98 15.09 -7.30
C ILE A 485 -7.02 14.48 -8.25
N LEU A 486 -6.81 14.58 -9.57
CA LEU A 486 -7.71 14.02 -10.57
C LEU A 486 -7.75 12.48 -10.54
N ILE A 487 -6.61 11.83 -10.28
CA ILE A 487 -6.51 10.37 -10.09
C ILE A 487 -7.28 9.93 -8.83
N GLY A 488 -7.44 10.80 -7.84
CA GLY A 488 -8.30 10.56 -6.68
C GLY A 488 -9.78 10.38 -7.03
N ILE A 489 -10.28 11.03 -8.09
CA ILE A 489 -11.70 10.98 -8.49
C ILE A 489 -12.19 9.55 -8.76
N PRO A 490 -11.57 8.75 -9.65
CA PRO A 490 -11.99 7.37 -9.86
C PRO A 490 -11.85 6.50 -8.61
N GLN A 491 -10.91 6.82 -7.73
CA GLN A 491 -10.75 6.11 -6.46
C GLN A 491 -11.95 6.35 -5.53
N GLY A 492 -12.38 7.59 -5.36
CA GLY A 492 -13.55 7.95 -4.54
C GLY A 492 -14.85 7.36 -5.09
N ILE A 493 -15.06 7.46 -6.41
CA ILE A 493 -16.23 6.85 -7.09
C ILE A 493 -16.22 5.32 -6.90
N SER A 494 -15.10 4.64 -7.15
CA SER A 494 -15.00 3.18 -7.04
C SER A 494 -15.28 2.68 -5.63
N ASN A 495 -14.85 3.40 -4.59
CA ASN A 495 -15.07 3.02 -3.20
C ASN A 495 -16.56 2.92 -2.82
N ILE A 496 -17.43 3.69 -3.48
CA ILE A 496 -18.89 3.68 -3.24
C ILE A 496 -19.58 2.83 -4.29
N MET A 497 -19.27 3.07 -5.56
CA MET A 497 -19.97 2.51 -6.70
C MET A 497 -19.86 1.00 -6.76
N THR A 498 -18.69 0.44 -6.47
CA THR A 498 -18.50 -1.01 -6.54
C THR A 498 -19.40 -1.74 -5.54
N TYR A 499 -19.59 -1.21 -4.33
CA TYR A 499 -20.52 -1.79 -3.36
C TYR A 499 -21.97 -1.69 -3.82
N ALA A 500 -22.37 -0.55 -4.39
CA ALA A 500 -23.71 -0.36 -4.91
C ALA A 500 -24.00 -1.32 -6.09
N MET A 501 -23.04 -1.46 -7.01
CA MET A 501 -23.19 -2.36 -8.16
C MET A 501 -23.18 -3.84 -7.75
N ILE A 502 -22.40 -4.23 -6.73
CA ILE A 502 -22.46 -5.59 -6.18
C ILE A 502 -23.83 -5.87 -5.57
N GLY A 503 -24.42 -4.91 -4.84
CA GLY A 503 -25.80 -5.03 -4.34
C GLY A 503 -26.79 -5.34 -5.47
N ASP A 504 -26.68 -4.64 -6.61
CA ASP A 504 -27.52 -4.93 -7.76
C ASP A 504 -27.31 -6.35 -8.32
N THR A 505 -26.07 -6.88 -8.23
CA THR A 505 -25.78 -8.26 -8.67
C THR A 505 -26.32 -9.32 -7.71
N VAL A 506 -26.53 -8.98 -6.43
CA VAL A 506 -27.26 -9.86 -5.49
C VAL A 506 -28.71 -10.00 -5.91
N ASP A 507 -29.38 -8.87 -6.23
CA ASP A 507 -30.76 -8.90 -6.72
C ASP A 507 -30.87 -9.66 -8.05
N TYR A 508 -29.90 -9.50 -8.97
CA TYR A 508 -29.82 -10.29 -10.20
C TYR A 508 -29.68 -11.79 -9.94
N LEU A 509 -28.87 -12.18 -8.96
CA LEU A 509 -28.69 -13.59 -8.59
C LEU A 509 -30.00 -14.17 -8.05
N GLU A 510 -30.68 -13.46 -7.15
CA GLU A 510 -31.97 -13.86 -6.57
C GLU A 510 -33.05 -13.96 -7.66
N TRP A 511 -33.12 -12.99 -8.56
CA TRP A 511 -34.05 -13.01 -9.70
C TRP A 511 -33.85 -14.24 -10.59
N LYS A 512 -32.58 -14.63 -10.83
CA LYS A 512 -32.23 -15.69 -11.77
C LYS A 512 -32.29 -17.10 -11.14
N THR A 513 -31.95 -17.23 -9.85
CA THR A 513 -31.80 -18.54 -9.22
C THR A 513 -32.81 -18.79 -8.10
N GLY A 514 -33.53 -17.79 -7.67
CA GLY A 514 -34.37 -17.86 -6.48
C GLY A 514 -33.60 -17.77 -5.16
N GLU A 515 -32.26 -17.82 -5.21
CA GLU A 515 -31.40 -17.83 -4.02
C GLU A 515 -30.69 -16.48 -3.84
N ARG A 516 -30.71 -15.96 -2.61
CA ARG A 516 -30.05 -14.69 -2.26
C ARG A 516 -28.67 -14.93 -1.69
N GLY A 517 -27.63 -14.78 -2.52
CA GLY A 517 -26.23 -15.01 -2.15
C GLY A 517 -25.49 -13.72 -1.76
N GLU A 518 -25.94 -12.95 -0.76
CA GLU A 518 -25.28 -11.70 -0.37
C GLU A 518 -23.82 -11.91 0.05
N GLY A 519 -23.58 -12.86 0.96
CA GLY A 519 -22.26 -13.10 1.53
C GLY A 519 -21.21 -13.42 0.47
N ILE A 520 -21.54 -14.30 -0.49
CA ILE A 520 -20.61 -14.69 -1.55
C ILE A 520 -20.37 -13.54 -2.55
N CYS A 521 -21.38 -12.73 -2.87
CA CYS A 521 -21.23 -11.58 -3.76
C CYS A 521 -20.33 -10.50 -3.13
N PHE A 522 -20.52 -10.18 -1.85
CA PHE A 522 -19.66 -9.21 -1.16
C PHE A 522 -18.26 -9.73 -0.83
N ALA A 523 -18.07 -11.05 -0.66
CA ALA A 523 -16.75 -11.65 -0.56
C ALA A 523 -15.90 -11.37 -1.82
N MET A 524 -16.52 -11.29 -3.01
CA MET A 524 -15.84 -10.93 -4.24
C MET A 524 -15.30 -9.50 -4.22
N GLN A 525 -15.88 -8.58 -3.46
CA GLN A 525 -15.33 -7.24 -3.27
C GLN A 525 -13.98 -7.28 -2.55
N THR A 526 -13.90 -8.06 -1.49
CA THR A 526 -12.66 -8.23 -0.74
C THR A 526 -11.58 -8.89 -1.61
N LEU A 527 -11.96 -9.90 -2.38
CA LEU A 527 -11.10 -10.55 -3.36
C LEU A 527 -10.53 -9.55 -4.37
N MET A 528 -11.40 -8.75 -5.02
CA MET A 528 -10.97 -7.72 -6.00
C MET A 528 -9.96 -6.75 -5.39
N ASN A 529 -10.23 -6.26 -4.19
CA ASN A 529 -9.35 -5.31 -3.51
C ASN A 529 -7.98 -5.94 -3.21
N LYS A 530 -7.96 -7.16 -2.66
CA LYS A 530 -6.71 -7.87 -2.31
C LYS A 530 -5.87 -8.18 -3.55
N ILE A 531 -6.47 -8.70 -4.61
CA ILE A 531 -5.77 -8.99 -5.87
C ILE A 531 -5.31 -7.68 -6.53
N GLY A 532 -6.14 -6.64 -6.53
CA GLY A 532 -5.78 -5.34 -7.07
C GLY A 532 -4.55 -4.74 -6.35
N MET A 533 -4.54 -4.78 -5.02
CA MET A 533 -3.39 -4.35 -4.21
C MET A 533 -2.14 -5.17 -4.52
N ALA A 534 -2.28 -6.49 -4.71
CA ALA A 534 -1.17 -7.37 -5.07
C ALA A 534 -0.56 -7.02 -6.43
N ILE A 535 -1.40 -6.80 -7.43
CA ILE A 535 -0.97 -6.41 -8.77
C ILE A 535 -0.24 -5.06 -8.70
N GLY A 536 -0.78 -4.07 -7.98
CA GLY A 536 -0.13 -2.78 -7.78
C GLY A 536 1.23 -2.89 -7.09
N ALA A 537 1.31 -3.66 -6.01
CA ALA A 537 2.57 -3.89 -5.29
C ALA A 537 3.57 -4.67 -6.15
N PHE A 538 3.14 -5.73 -6.85
CA PHE A 538 3.97 -6.53 -7.74
C PHE A 538 4.59 -5.67 -8.86
N ILE A 539 3.78 -4.83 -9.53
CA ILE A 539 4.26 -3.93 -10.57
C ILE A 539 5.24 -2.90 -9.99
N GLY A 540 4.98 -2.37 -8.79
CA GLY A 540 5.88 -1.44 -8.12
C GLY A 540 7.26 -2.05 -7.83
N VAL A 541 7.29 -3.27 -7.30
CA VAL A 541 8.53 -4.01 -7.02
C VAL A 541 9.24 -4.42 -8.30
N LEU A 542 8.48 -4.85 -9.32
CA LEU A 542 9.02 -5.20 -10.64
C LEU A 542 9.65 -3.97 -11.31
N ALA A 543 8.99 -2.82 -11.25
CA ALA A 543 9.53 -1.56 -11.78
C ALA A 543 10.84 -1.18 -11.10
N TYR A 544 10.91 -1.31 -9.77
CA TYR A 544 12.13 -1.14 -9.00
C TYR A 544 13.25 -2.09 -9.45
N GLY A 545 12.96 -3.40 -9.52
CA GLY A 545 13.93 -4.41 -9.93
C GLY A 545 14.44 -4.24 -11.36
N MET A 546 13.57 -3.87 -12.30
CA MET A 546 13.95 -3.65 -13.72
C MET A 546 14.68 -2.33 -13.97
N SER A 547 14.65 -1.42 -13.01
CA SER A 547 15.34 -0.14 -13.09
C SER A 547 16.78 -0.19 -12.60
N ASN A 548 17.29 -1.39 -12.24
CA ASN A 548 18.62 -1.62 -11.69
C ASN A 548 18.94 -0.73 -10.47
N ILE A 549 17.89 -0.42 -9.68
CA ILE A 549 18.04 0.37 -8.45
C ILE A 549 18.42 -0.57 -7.32
N SER A 550 19.50 -0.27 -6.61
CA SER A 550 19.88 -0.96 -5.37
C SER A 550 19.91 0.01 -4.20
N PRO A 551 19.46 -0.38 -3.00
CA PRO A 551 19.59 0.45 -1.79
C PRO A 551 21.05 0.74 -1.42
N THR A 552 21.97 -0.11 -1.86
CA THR A 552 23.41 0.08 -1.68
C THR A 552 24.01 1.01 -2.73
N ASP A 553 23.33 1.23 -3.85
CA ASP A 553 23.72 2.25 -4.81
C ASP A 553 23.27 3.61 -4.33
N PRO A 554 24.23 4.54 -4.21
CA PRO A 554 23.85 5.88 -3.79
C PRO A 554 23.08 6.57 -4.90
N VAL A 555 22.15 7.37 -4.45
CA VAL A 555 21.21 8.20 -5.17
C VAL A 555 21.80 9.07 -6.30
N GLY A 556 23.10 9.10 -6.50
CA GLY A 556 23.78 9.86 -7.53
C GLY A 556 24.13 9.09 -8.80
N ASN A 557 24.02 7.76 -8.81
CA ASN A 557 24.43 6.90 -9.92
C ASN A 557 23.27 6.20 -10.63
N MET A 558 22.02 6.63 -10.40
CA MET A 558 20.93 6.07 -11.20
C MET A 558 21.11 6.52 -12.64
N ASP A 559 21.35 5.54 -13.51
CA ASP A 559 21.34 5.72 -14.95
C ASP A 559 19.99 6.34 -15.37
N VAL A 560 20.02 7.35 -16.21
CA VAL A 560 18.84 7.96 -16.82
C VAL A 560 17.90 6.92 -17.41
N ALA A 561 18.47 5.84 -17.98
CA ALA A 561 17.70 4.72 -18.50
C ALA A 561 16.92 3.96 -17.39
N GLY A 562 17.51 3.77 -16.23
CA GLY A 562 16.84 3.16 -15.07
C GLY A 562 15.69 4.01 -14.55
N LEU A 563 15.90 5.32 -14.40
CA LEU A 563 14.85 6.28 -14.02
C LEU A 563 13.70 6.31 -15.02
N ASN A 564 14.03 6.31 -16.31
CA ASN A 564 13.04 6.26 -17.39
C ASN A 564 12.21 4.97 -17.35
N LYS A 565 12.85 3.81 -17.10
CA LYS A 565 12.15 2.53 -16.94
C LYS A 565 11.19 2.57 -15.74
N LEU A 566 11.66 3.06 -14.59
CA LEU A 566 10.84 3.20 -13.40
C LEU A 566 9.60 4.06 -13.69
N TRP A 567 9.80 5.24 -14.29
CA TRP A 567 8.71 6.13 -14.66
C TRP A 567 7.72 5.48 -15.63
N MET A 568 8.23 4.92 -16.73
CA MET A 568 7.38 4.26 -17.72
C MET A 568 6.55 3.16 -17.10
N MET A 569 7.15 2.27 -16.31
CA MET A 569 6.42 1.16 -15.71
C MET A 569 5.35 1.63 -14.74
N LEU A 570 5.64 2.63 -13.92
CA LEU A 570 4.67 3.16 -12.95
C LEU A 570 3.51 3.88 -13.64
N VAL A 571 3.79 4.75 -14.61
CA VAL A 571 2.74 5.56 -15.25
C VAL A 571 1.95 4.76 -16.27
N LEU A 572 2.62 4.01 -17.17
CA LEU A 572 1.92 3.26 -18.21
C LEU A 572 1.08 2.11 -17.63
N SER A 573 1.54 1.45 -16.57
CA SER A 573 0.73 0.44 -15.88
C SER A 573 -0.57 1.04 -15.33
N GLY A 574 -0.51 2.27 -14.80
CA GLY A 574 -1.69 3.02 -14.37
C GLY A 574 -2.63 3.35 -15.52
N VAL A 575 -2.10 3.86 -16.64
CA VAL A 575 -2.90 4.16 -17.86
C VAL A 575 -3.61 2.90 -18.35
N VAL A 576 -2.85 1.82 -18.55
CA VAL A 576 -3.40 0.53 -19.00
C VAL A 576 -4.46 0.02 -18.04
N SER A 577 -4.23 0.12 -16.75
CA SER A 577 -5.18 -0.31 -15.73
C SER A 577 -6.49 0.48 -15.74
N PHE A 578 -6.42 1.82 -15.87
CA PHE A 578 -7.61 2.66 -15.99
C PHE A 578 -8.43 2.34 -17.26
N ILE A 579 -7.78 2.04 -18.37
CA ILE A 579 -8.46 1.67 -19.61
C ILE A 579 -9.00 0.24 -19.52
N ALA A 580 -8.19 -0.69 -19.07
CA ALA A 580 -8.56 -2.10 -19.02
C ALA A 580 -9.77 -2.37 -18.09
N CYS A 581 -9.87 -1.66 -16.96
CA CYS A 581 -10.99 -1.84 -16.04
C CYS A 581 -12.35 -1.33 -16.62
N ILE A 582 -12.31 -0.44 -17.60
CA ILE A 582 -13.52 0.04 -18.27
C ILE A 582 -14.10 -1.03 -19.19
N ILE A 583 -13.28 -1.87 -19.81
CA ILE A 583 -13.70 -2.85 -20.82
C ILE A 583 -14.80 -3.79 -20.29
N PRO A 584 -14.67 -4.48 -19.15
CA PRO A 584 -15.74 -5.33 -18.63
C PRO A 584 -17.03 -4.56 -18.32
N ILE A 585 -16.90 -3.29 -17.90
CA ILE A 585 -18.06 -2.46 -17.54
C ILE A 585 -18.88 -2.08 -18.79
N PHE A 586 -18.27 -2.00 -19.97
CA PHE A 586 -19.07 -1.84 -21.20
C PHE A 586 -20.07 -2.98 -21.42
N PHE A 587 -19.70 -4.20 -21.03
CA PHE A 587 -20.56 -5.37 -21.11
C PHE A 587 -21.50 -5.55 -19.91
N TYR A 588 -21.38 -4.70 -18.91
CA TYR A 588 -22.27 -4.69 -17.75
C TYR A 588 -23.63 -4.11 -18.14
N ASN A 589 -24.66 -4.96 -18.22
CA ASN A 589 -25.97 -4.62 -18.74
C ASN A 589 -27.04 -4.39 -17.66
N LEU A 590 -26.65 -4.39 -16.38
CA LEU A 590 -27.57 -4.17 -15.28
C LEU A 590 -27.78 -2.66 -15.08
N THR A 591 -28.76 -2.11 -15.82
CA THR A 591 -29.15 -0.70 -15.68
C THR A 591 -30.08 -0.53 -14.48
N GLU A 592 -30.20 0.71 -13.96
CA GLU A 592 -31.09 1.03 -12.84
C GLU A 592 -32.56 0.70 -13.14
N LYS A 593 -32.97 0.82 -14.41
CA LYS A 593 -34.32 0.45 -14.87
C LYS A 593 -34.50 -1.07 -14.74
N ARG A 594 -33.56 -1.85 -15.28
CA ARG A 594 -33.62 -3.32 -15.22
C ARG A 594 -33.56 -3.85 -13.78
N GLN A 595 -32.75 -3.22 -12.92
CA GLN A 595 -32.66 -3.58 -11.51
C GLN A 595 -34.01 -3.37 -10.81
N ARG A 596 -34.70 -2.24 -11.04
CA ARG A 596 -36.04 -2.00 -10.47
C ARG A 596 -37.07 -3.02 -10.95
N GLU A 597 -37.08 -3.36 -12.26
CA GLU A 597 -37.93 -4.39 -12.81
C GLU A 597 -37.72 -5.74 -12.13
N MET A 598 -36.47 -6.16 -11.98
CA MET A 598 -36.14 -7.43 -11.30
C MET A 598 -36.56 -7.44 -9.83
N VAL A 599 -36.35 -6.35 -9.09
CA VAL A 599 -36.79 -6.25 -7.69
C VAL A 599 -38.30 -6.35 -7.59
N GLN A 600 -39.04 -5.74 -8.52
CA GLN A 600 -40.49 -5.85 -8.58
C GLN A 600 -40.93 -7.29 -8.90
N GLU A 601 -40.33 -7.94 -9.90
CA GLU A 601 -40.61 -9.35 -10.24
C GLU A 601 -40.34 -10.30 -9.08
N ILE A 602 -39.24 -10.06 -8.29
CA ILE A 602 -38.94 -10.82 -7.09
C ILE A 602 -40.03 -10.63 -6.03
N ALA A 603 -40.47 -9.39 -5.82
CA ALA A 603 -41.53 -9.10 -4.86
C ALA A 603 -42.86 -9.75 -5.24
N GLU A 604 -43.23 -9.71 -6.51
CA GLU A 604 -44.45 -10.37 -7.05
C GLU A 604 -44.38 -11.91 -6.87
N ARG A 605 -43.23 -12.54 -7.17
CA ARG A 605 -43.02 -13.98 -6.94
C ARG A 605 -43.16 -14.37 -5.48
N LYS A 606 -42.58 -13.56 -4.55
CA LYS A 606 -42.71 -13.81 -3.12
C LYS A 606 -44.14 -13.67 -2.65
N ALA A 607 -44.83 -12.61 -3.05
CA ALA A 607 -46.25 -12.42 -2.69
C ALA A 607 -47.14 -13.54 -3.22
N ALA A 608 -46.87 -14.03 -4.41
CA ALA A 608 -47.60 -15.18 -4.98
C ALA A 608 -47.31 -16.49 -4.20
N ALA A 609 -46.05 -16.70 -3.80
CA ALA A 609 -45.69 -17.88 -2.99
C ALA A 609 -46.32 -17.84 -1.61
N ASP A 610 -46.33 -16.65 -0.94
CA ASP A 610 -46.99 -16.48 0.35
C ASP A 610 -48.50 -16.71 0.26
N MET A 611 -49.17 -16.20 -0.77
CA MET A 611 -50.60 -16.45 -1.03
C MET A 611 -50.89 -17.94 -1.31
N ALA A 612 -50.00 -18.62 -2.03
CA ALA A 612 -50.17 -20.05 -2.31
C ALA A 612 -49.97 -20.90 -1.06
N ALA A 613 -49.06 -20.51 -0.17
CA ALA A 613 -48.85 -21.15 1.13
C ALA A 613 -50.05 -20.99 2.07
N ASP A 614 -50.65 -19.79 2.11
CA ASP A 614 -51.85 -19.51 2.90
C ASP A 614 -53.09 -20.27 2.38
N LEU A 615 -53.11 -20.67 1.09
CA LEU A 615 -54.24 -21.38 0.45
C LEU A 615 -54.03 -22.91 0.40
N ASP A 616 -52.96 -23.46 0.96
CA ASP A 616 -52.59 -24.88 0.96
C ASP A 616 -52.54 -25.50 -0.47
N ILE A 617 -52.24 -24.67 -1.49
CA ILE A 617 -52.17 -25.10 -2.89
C ILE A 617 -50.73 -25.52 -3.21
N PRO A 618 -50.47 -26.77 -3.69
CA PRO A 618 -49.11 -27.21 -4.04
C PRO A 618 -48.58 -26.37 -5.23
N VAL A 619 -47.51 -25.62 -5.01
CA VAL A 619 -46.81 -24.87 -6.04
C VAL A 619 -46.02 -25.84 -6.92
N THR A 620 -46.45 -26.06 -8.14
CA THR A 620 -45.66 -26.78 -9.15
C THR A 620 -44.53 -25.86 -9.62
N PRO A 621 -43.26 -26.29 -9.60
CA PRO A 621 -42.17 -25.49 -10.17
C PRO A 621 -42.31 -25.48 -11.69
N GLU A 622 -42.65 -24.33 -12.26
CA GLU A 622 -42.53 -24.14 -13.72
C GLU A 622 -41.04 -24.14 -14.10
N ALA A 623 -40.72 -24.86 -15.20
CA ALA A 623 -39.41 -25.21 -15.73
C ALA A 623 -38.53 -24.01 -16.21
#